data_bc00851807643cc377d5e624ee243ccb
#
_entry.id   bc00851807643cc377d5e624ee243ccb
#
_cell.length_a   1.000
_cell.length_b   1.000
_cell.length_c   1.000
_cell.angle_alpha   90.00
_cell.angle_beta   90.00
_cell.angle_gamma   90.00
#
_symmetry.space_group_name_H-M   'P 1'
#
loop_
_entity.id
_entity.type
_entity.pdbx_description
1 polymer ?
#
loop_
_entity_poly.entity_id
_entity_poly.type
_entity_poly.pdbx_seq_one_letter_code
_entity_poly.pdbx_strand_id
1 'polypeptide(L)'
;MTQNDSTRRTFLKTSTAAAAGAALTSTIAKTAHAAGSDTIRFVLIGCGGRGSGAAAQIMNTKGNVKLVAAADPFEEKAKSALKRLSKGDNKDKVDVPEERIFGGLDGYKKAIDTDCDLVIIATPPGYKPQQFEYAVSKGRHVFMEKPVAADAVGVRRVLDAVEESKKKKLMVGIGL
;
A
#
# COMPACT_ATOMS: atom_id res chain seq x y z
N MET A 1 -23.28 51.69 29.95
CA MET A 1 -23.60 50.62 28.97
C MET A 1 -23.24 51.13 27.60
N THR A 2 -22.08 50.73 27.09
CA THR A 2 -21.60 51.13 25.74
C THR A 2 -21.98 50.00 24.77
N GLN A 3 -22.96 50.26 23.88
CA GLN A 3 -23.31 49.41 22.79
C GLN A 3 -22.16 49.45 21.76
N ASN A 4 -21.61 48.26 21.50
CA ASN A 4 -20.59 48.07 20.49
C ASN A 4 -21.29 47.83 19.15
N ASP A 5 -21.56 48.90 18.38
CA ASP A 5 -22.12 48.80 17.03
C ASP A 5 -21.04 48.26 16.06
N SER A 6 -21.04 46.94 15.89
CA SER A 6 -20.25 46.31 14.85
C SER A 6 -20.89 46.60 13.48
N THR A 7 -20.29 47.48 12.71
CA THR A 7 -20.79 47.81 11.38
C THR A 7 -20.62 46.63 10.41
N ARG A 8 -21.54 46.53 9.40
CA ARG A 8 -21.45 45.53 8.31
C ARG A 8 -20.04 45.41 7.69
N ARG A 9 -19.33 46.56 7.62
CA ARG A 9 -17.97 46.63 7.07
C ARG A 9 -16.94 45.92 7.97
N THR A 10 -17.09 45.98 9.29
CA THR A 10 -16.23 45.31 10.27
C THR A 10 -16.48 43.79 10.24
N PHE A 11 -17.75 43.40 10.12
CA PHE A 11 -18.12 41.99 10.00
C PHE A 11 -17.54 41.34 8.71
N LEU A 12 -17.64 42.03 7.56
CA LEU A 12 -17.09 41.56 6.30
C LEU A 12 -15.56 41.45 6.31
N LYS A 13 -14.86 42.40 6.94
CA LYS A 13 -13.41 42.33 7.09
C LYS A 13 -12.94 41.21 8.00
N THR A 14 -13.63 40.93 9.09
CA THR A 14 -13.32 39.80 9.98
C THR A 14 -13.69 38.45 9.36
N SER A 15 -14.77 38.35 8.58
CA SER A 15 -15.17 37.13 7.90
C SER A 15 -14.20 36.76 6.79
N THR A 16 -13.70 37.72 6.00
CA THR A 16 -12.69 37.47 4.95
C THR A 16 -11.33 37.06 5.54
N ALA A 17 -10.93 37.62 6.67
CA ALA A 17 -9.69 37.20 7.35
C ALA A 17 -9.80 35.78 7.92
N ALA A 18 -10.95 35.41 8.49
CA ALA A 18 -11.18 34.06 8.98
C ALA A 18 -11.26 33.01 7.85
N ALA A 19 -11.88 33.35 6.71
CA ALA A 19 -11.94 32.47 5.54
C ALA A 19 -10.56 32.29 4.89
N ALA A 20 -9.73 33.33 4.82
CA ALA A 20 -8.34 33.24 4.33
C ALA A 20 -7.46 32.40 5.27
N GLY A 21 -7.63 32.51 6.59
CA GLY A 21 -6.94 31.67 7.57
C GLY A 21 -7.30 30.20 7.48
N ALA A 22 -8.59 29.86 7.28
CA ALA A 22 -9.05 28.48 7.11
C ALA A 22 -8.56 27.87 5.79
N ALA A 23 -8.47 28.65 4.70
CA ALA A 23 -7.92 28.18 3.42
C ALA A 23 -6.42 27.89 3.50
N LEU A 24 -5.65 28.70 4.24
CA LEU A 24 -4.22 28.48 4.45
C LEU A 24 -3.96 27.26 5.33
N THR A 25 -4.76 27.02 6.37
CA THR A 25 -4.60 25.84 7.23
C THR A 25 -4.95 24.55 6.49
N SER A 26 -5.93 24.56 5.57
CA SER A 26 -6.28 23.39 4.76
C SER A 26 -5.23 23.06 3.69
N THR A 27 -4.52 24.05 3.15
CA THR A 27 -3.38 23.81 2.25
C THR A 27 -2.15 23.35 2.98
N ILE A 28 -1.87 23.87 4.18
CA ILE A 28 -0.76 23.39 5.03
C ILE A 28 -1.00 21.94 5.48
N ALA A 29 -2.24 21.58 5.84
CA ALA A 29 -2.58 20.20 6.18
C ALA A 29 -2.39 19.23 5.00
N LYS A 30 -2.73 19.64 3.77
CA LYS A 30 -2.48 18.83 2.57
C LYS A 30 -1.00 18.70 2.24
N THR A 31 -0.20 19.74 2.46
CA THR A 31 1.26 19.70 2.25
C THR A 31 1.97 18.98 3.39
N ALA A 32 1.45 19.00 4.63
CA ALA A 32 2.00 18.21 5.74
C ALA A 32 1.82 16.70 5.54
N HIS A 33 0.75 16.25 4.85
CA HIS A 33 0.60 14.85 4.42
C HIS A 33 1.50 14.51 3.21
N ALA A 34 2.00 15.49 2.46
CA ALA A 34 3.00 15.29 1.41
C ALA A 34 4.43 15.20 1.95
N ALA A 35 4.66 15.52 3.23
CA ALA A 35 5.92 15.32 3.94
C ALA A 35 6.03 13.92 4.59
N GLY A 36 5.22 12.95 4.15
CA GLY A 36 5.45 11.53 4.42
C GLY A 36 6.82 11.12 3.86
N SER A 37 7.49 10.19 4.52
CA SER A 37 8.75 9.66 3.99
C SER A 37 8.54 9.23 2.54
N ASP A 38 9.41 9.66 1.59
CA ASP A 38 9.41 9.23 0.19
C ASP A 38 9.63 7.70 0.02
N THR A 39 9.55 6.95 1.12
CA THR A 39 9.77 5.51 1.15
C THR A 39 8.47 4.77 0.87
N ILE A 40 8.42 4.04 -0.22
CA ILE A 40 7.33 3.12 -0.55
C ILE A 40 7.57 1.81 0.19
N ARG A 41 6.71 1.51 1.14
CA ARG A 41 6.74 0.25 1.91
C ARG A 41 5.92 -0.80 1.18
N PHE A 42 6.52 -1.95 0.92
CA PHE A 42 5.80 -3.02 0.25
C PHE A 42 5.85 -4.33 1.04
N VAL A 43 4.87 -5.19 0.78
CA VAL A 43 4.80 -6.53 1.34
C VAL A 43 4.80 -7.57 0.23
N LEU A 44 5.37 -8.73 0.50
CA LEU A 44 5.45 -9.84 -0.43
C LEU A 44 4.52 -10.99 0.00
N ILE A 45 3.56 -11.33 -0.86
CA ILE A 45 2.66 -12.47 -0.69
C ILE A 45 3.01 -13.55 -1.73
N GLY A 46 3.48 -14.70 -1.24
CA GLY A 46 4.02 -15.77 -2.08
C GLY A 46 5.53 -15.60 -2.29
N CYS A 47 6.31 -16.27 -1.46
CA CYS A 47 7.76 -16.13 -1.35
C CYS A 47 8.55 -17.15 -2.20
N GLY A 48 7.92 -17.71 -3.24
CA GLY A 48 8.58 -18.57 -4.22
C GLY A 48 9.57 -17.82 -5.11
N GLY A 49 10.14 -18.50 -6.10
CA GLY A 49 11.14 -17.92 -7.02
C GLY A 49 10.62 -16.67 -7.73
N ARG A 50 9.38 -16.69 -8.23
CA ARG A 50 8.79 -15.55 -8.94
C ARG A 50 8.54 -14.35 -8.01
N GLY A 51 7.96 -14.60 -6.81
CA GLY A 51 7.74 -13.53 -5.83
C GLY A 51 9.05 -12.90 -5.35
N SER A 52 10.05 -13.73 -5.02
CA SER A 52 11.39 -13.22 -4.65
C SER A 52 12.02 -12.41 -5.79
N GLY A 53 11.83 -12.84 -7.05
CA GLY A 53 12.32 -12.10 -8.23
C GLY A 53 11.64 -10.75 -8.37
N ALA A 54 10.31 -10.67 -8.23
CA ALA A 54 9.56 -9.42 -8.29
C ALA A 54 9.97 -8.46 -7.16
N ALA A 55 10.16 -8.99 -5.94
CA ALA A 55 10.68 -8.20 -4.82
C ALA A 55 12.09 -7.66 -5.07
N ALA A 56 12.99 -8.48 -5.65
CA ALA A 56 14.32 -8.01 -6.03
C ALA A 56 14.25 -6.92 -7.12
N GLN A 57 13.39 -7.09 -8.12
CA GLN A 57 13.23 -6.12 -9.20
C GLN A 57 12.77 -4.76 -8.68
N ILE A 58 11.77 -4.69 -7.80
CA ILE A 58 11.34 -3.42 -7.22
C ILE A 58 12.43 -2.78 -6.35
N MET A 59 13.18 -3.58 -5.60
CA MET A 59 14.30 -3.08 -4.80
C MET A 59 15.45 -2.55 -5.66
N ASN A 60 15.61 -3.02 -6.90
CA ASN A 60 16.62 -2.53 -7.84
C ASN A 60 16.19 -1.24 -8.59
N THR A 61 14.98 -0.73 -8.36
CA THR A 61 14.57 0.56 -8.93
C THR A 61 15.30 1.71 -8.23
N LYS A 62 15.28 2.90 -8.86
CA LYS A 62 15.82 4.14 -8.27
C LYS A 62 14.97 4.68 -7.13
N GLY A 63 13.74 4.16 -6.94
CA GLY A 63 12.84 4.59 -5.88
C GLY A 63 13.33 4.17 -4.49
N ASN A 64 13.00 4.96 -3.48
CA ASN A 64 13.20 4.58 -2.10
C ASN A 64 12.10 3.58 -1.70
N VAL A 65 12.43 2.30 -1.69
CA VAL A 65 11.48 1.22 -1.41
C VAL A 65 11.99 0.34 -0.27
N LYS A 66 11.07 -0.18 0.56
CA LYS A 66 11.38 -1.12 1.63
C LYS A 66 10.38 -2.27 1.67
N LEU A 67 10.91 -3.49 1.73
CA LEU A 67 10.13 -4.69 2.06
C LEU A 67 9.93 -4.72 3.57
N VAL A 68 8.66 -4.65 4.04
CA VAL A 68 8.32 -4.51 5.45
C VAL A 68 7.60 -5.71 6.06
N ALA A 69 7.07 -6.62 5.23
CA ALA A 69 6.50 -7.89 5.68
C ALA A 69 6.51 -8.92 4.54
N ALA A 70 6.48 -10.20 4.89
CA ALA A 70 6.39 -11.29 3.94
C ALA A 70 5.42 -12.37 4.42
N ALA A 71 4.66 -12.97 3.50
CA ALA A 71 3.75 -14.07 3.79
C ALA A 71 3.84 -15.18 2.74
N ASP A 72 3.87 -16.41 3.21
CA ASP A 72 3.76 -17.62 2.40
C ASP A 72 3.03 -18.67 3.22
N PRO A 73 2.18 -19.53 2.64
CA PRO A 73 1.58 -20.64 3.37
C PRO A 73 2.60 -21.47 4.15
N PHE A 74 3.81 -21.59 3.62
CA PHE A 74 4.96 -22.23 4.24
C PHE A 74 5.92 -21.18 4.78
N GLU A 75 5.87 -20.88 6.06
CA GLU A 75 6.67 -19.81 6.69
C GLU A 75 8.17 -19.91 6.38
N GLU A 76 8.70 -21.14 6.32
CA GLU A 76 10.11 -21.36 5.98
C GLU A 76 10.48 -20.88 4.57
N LYS A 77 9.51 -20.84 3.62
CA LYS A 77 9.73 -20.23 2.31
C LYS A 77 9.88 -18.72 2.43
N ALA A 78 9.07 -18.06 3.26
CA ALA A 78 9.21 -16.63 3.52
C ALA A 78 10.56 -16.31 4.16
N LYS A 79 10.96 -17.04 5.21
CA LYS A 79 12.27 -16.88 5.85
C LYS A 79 13.43 -17.08 4.86
N SER A 80 13.35 -18.13 4.05
CA SER A 80 14.37 -18.43 3.04
C SER A 80 14.46 -17.36 1.94
N ALA A 81 13.32 -16.81 1.50
CA ALA A 81 13.27 -15.72 0.55
C ALA A 81 13.92 -14.45 1.11
N LEU A 82 13.55 -14.06 2.33
CA LEU A 82 14.13 -12.91 3.02
C LEU A 82 15.64 -13.04 3.18
N LYS A 83 16.13 -14.21 3.58
CA LYS A 83 17.57 -14.47 3.68
C LYS A 83 18.32 -14.28 2.34
N ARG A 84 17.65 -14.59 1.21
CA ARG A 84 18.24 -14.33 -0.12
C ARG A 84 18.17 -12.87 -0.50
N LEU A 85 17.04 -12.21 -0.24
CA LEU A 85 16.82 -10.80 -0.58
C LEU A 85 17.68 -9.84 0.24
N SER A 86 18.02 -10.22 1.48
CA SER A 86 18.91 -9.44 2.36
C SER A 86 20.40 -9.55 2.00
N LYS A 87 20.73 -10.10 0.83
CA LYS A 87 22.12 -10.19 0.37
C LYS A 87 22.46 -9.08 -0.62
N GLY A 88 23.72 -8.65 -0.63
CA GLY A 88 24.22 -7.61 -1.54
C GLY A 88 23.59 -6.24 -1.31
N ASP A 89 23.39 -5.50 -2.38
CA ASP A 89 22.96 -4.10 -2.38
C ASP A 89 21.54 -3.87 -1.85
N ASN A 90 20.75 -4.93 -1.70
CA ASN A 90 19.36 -4.85 -1.22
C ASN A 90 19.23 -5.00 0.31
N LYS A 91 20.32 -5.20 1.04
CA LYS A 91 20.31 -5.44 2.48
C LYS A 91 19.54 -4.37 3.25
N ASP A 92 19.78 -3.11 2.94
CA ASP A 92 19.17 -1.96 3.62
C ASP A 92 17.70 -1.71 3.20
N LYS A 93 17.22 -2.42 2.17
CA LYS A 93 15.86 -2.35 1.67
C LYS A 93 14.95 -3.46 2.22
N VAL A 94 15.50 -4.41 2.97
CA VAL A 94 14.73 -5.47 3.65
C VAL A 94 14.64 -5.12 5.14
N ASP A 95 13.46 -4.69 5.55
CA ASP A 95 13.13 -4.26 6.92
C ASP A 95 11.96 -5.10 7.45
N VAL A 96 12.19 -6.42 7.52
CA VAL A 96 11.19 -7.41 7.94
C VAL A 96 11.65 -8.08 9.22
N PRO A 97 11.17 -7.61 10.38
CA PRO A 97 11.41 -8.29 11.65
C PRO A 97 10.65 -9.63 11.71
N GLU A 98 11.05 -10.51 12.60
CA GLU A 98 10.54 -11.90 12.64
C GLU A 98 9.02 -11.96 12.84
N GLU A 99 8.44 -11.07 13.63
CA GLU A 99 7.01 -10.94 13.87
C GLU A 99 6.19 -10.49 12.64
N ARG A 100 6.87 -10.07 11.55
CA ARG A 100 6.23 -9.71 10.27
C ARG A 100 6.48 -10.75 9.17
N ILE A 101 6.90 -11.94 9.56
CA ILE A 101 6.98 -13.12 8.71
C ILE A 101 5.77 -13.99 9.02
N PHE A 102 4.88 -14.17 8.06
CA PHE A 102 3.60 -14.81 8.30
C PHE A 102 3.45 -16.12 7.53
N GLY A 103 3.19 -17.18 8.26
CA GLY A 103 2.84 -18.51 7.74
C GLY A 103 1.34 -18.72 7.61
N GLY A 104 0.96 -19.82 6.95
CA GLY A 104 -0.43 -20.26 6.81
C GLY A 104 -1.21 -19.55 5.70
N LEU A 105 -2.39 -20.08 5.40
CA LEU A 105 -3.23 -19.60 4.29
C LEU A 105 -3.76 -18.18 4.51
N ASP A 106 -3.97 -17.75 5.75
CA ASP A 106 -4.42 -16.42 6.12
C ASP A 106 -3.28 -15.44 6.44
N GLY A 107 -2.02 -15.88 6.35
CA GLY A 107 -0.84 -15.04 6.60
C GLY A 107 -0.81 -13.77 5.75
N TYR A 108 -1.37 -13.82 4.54
CA TYR A 108 -1.47 -12.65 3.65
C TYR A 108 -2.27 -11.49 4.27
N LYS A 109 -3.33 -11.78 5.04
CA LYS A 109 -4.14 -10.74 5.70
C LYS A 109 -3.28 -9.96 6.70
N LYS A 110 -2.53 -10.70 7.53
CA LYS A 110 -1.63 -10.09 8.52
C LYS A 110 -0.55 -9.25 7.85
N ALA A 111 0.03 -9.73 6.74
CA ALA A 111 1.02 -8.96 5.99
C ALA A 111 0.43 -7.67 5.37
N ILE A 112 -0.77 -7.74 4.79
CA ILE A 112 -1.47 -6.58 4.19
C ILE A 112 -1.92 -5.59 5.27
N ASP A 113 -2.23 -6.05 6.48
CA ASP A 113 -2.63 -5.20 7.62
C ASP A 113 -1.44 -4.47 8.25
N THR A 114 -0.19 -4.81 7.89
CA THR A 114 0.96 -4.00 8.30
C THR A 114 0.90 -2.63 7.62
N ASP A 115 1.65 -1.68 8.16
CA ASP A 115 1.75 -0.34 7.57
C ASP A 115 2.57 -0.42 6.27
N CYS A 116 1.87 -0.57 5.12
CA CYS A 116 2.45 -0.70 3.78
C CYS A 116 1.66 0.12 2.75
N ASP A 117 2.29 0.42 1.64
CA ASP A 117 1.71 1.19 0.54
C ASP A 117 1.37 0.27 -0.65
N LEU A 118 2.18 -0.78 -0.87
CA LEU A 118 2.11 -1.68 -2.02
C LEU A 118 2.13 -3.15 -1.59
N VAL A 119 1.33 -3.95 -2.24
CA VAL A 119 1.29 -5.42 -2.08
C VAL A 119 1.76 -6.10 -3.36
N ILE A 120 2.77 -6.95 -3.27
CA ILE A 120 3.18 -7.86 -4.36
C ILE A 120 2.52 -9.21 -4.12
N ILE A 121 1.70 -9.68 -5.07
CA ILE A 121 1.01 -10.97 -5.01
C ILE A 121 1.58 -11.91 -6.07
N ALA A 122 2.28 -12.96 -5.62
CA ALA A 122 2.93 -13.96 -6.48
C ALA A 122 2.56 -15.40 -6.10
N THR A 123 1.40 -15.59 -5.50
CA THR A 123 0.83 -16.90 -5.16
C THR A 123 0.27 -17.61 -6.38
N PRO A 124 -0.09 -18.90 -6.29
CA PRO A 124 -0.81 -19.60 -7.35
C PRO A 124 -2.16 -18.91 -7.69
N PRO A 125 -2.65 -19.00 -8.95
CA PRO A 125 -3.78 -18.21 -9.43
C PRO A 125 -5.09 -18.43 -8.67
N GLY A 126 -5.31 -19.59 -8.07
CA GLY A 126 -6.51 -19.87 -7.27
C GLY A 126 -6.62 -19.05 -5.98
N TYR A 127 -5.51 -18.53 -5.45
CA TYR A 127 -5.48 -17.71 -4.22
C TYR A 127 -5.50 -16.20 -4.49
N LYS A 128 -5.12 -15.79 -5.69
CA LYS A 128 -4.94 -14.36 -6.02
C LYS A 128 -6.20 -13.52 -5.91
N PRO A 129 -7.37 -13.97 -6.39
CA PRO A 129 -8.58 -13.13 -6.35
C PRO A 129 -8.91 -12.62 -4.94
N GLN A 130 -8.93 -13.52 -3.95
CA GLN A 130 -9.21 -13.16 -2.56
C GLN A 130 -8.14 -12.27 -1.93
N GLN A 131 -6.87 -12.47 -2.30
CA GLN A 131 -5.76 -11.65 -1.81
C GLN A 131 -5.81 -10.25 -2.41
N PHE A 132 -6.14 -10.14 -3.69
CA PHE A 132 -6.32 -8.89 -4.39
C PHE A 132 -7.51 -8.08 -3.84
N GLU A 133 -8.68 -8.71 -3.68
CA GLU A 133 -9.84 -8.09 -3.03
C GLU A 133 -9.48 -7.54 -1.65
N TYR A 134 -8.76 -8.32 -0.84
CA TYR A 134 -8.37 -7.90 0.49
C TYR A 134 -7.42 -6.69 0.45
N ALA A 135 -6.41 -6.71 -0.42
CA ALA A 135 -5.49 -5.58 -0.58
C ALA A 135 -6.21 -4.29 -1.01
N VAL A 136 -7.13 -4.40 -1.98
CA VAL A 136 -7.97 -3.27 -2.44
C VAL A 136 -8.90 -2.78 -1.32
N SER A 137 -9.50 -3.68 -0.52
CA SER A 137 -10.35 -3.30 0.60
C SER A 137 -9.58 -2.45 1.63
N LYS A 138 -8.30 -2.76 1.85
CA LYS A 138 -7.39 -2.05 2.76
C LYS A 138 -6.75 -0.80 2.13
N GLY A 139 -7.09 -0.45 0.90
CA GLY A 139 -6.59 0.75 0.23
C GLY A 139 -5.12 0.65 -0.18
N ARG A 140 -4.64 -0.55 -0.52
CA ARG A 140 -3.26 -0.78 -0.93
C ARG A 140 -3.12 -0.79 -2.44
N HIS A 141 -2.05 -0.22 -2.97
CA HIS A 141 -1.62 -0.44 -4.35
C HIS A 141 -1.24 -1.91 -4.53
N VAL A 142 -1.41 -2.46 -5.73
CA VAL A 142 -1.15 -3.89 -5.96
C VAL A 142 -0.34 -4.11 -7.23
N PHE A 143 0.70 -4.92 -7.12
CA PHE A 143 1.32 -5.61 -8.23
C PHE A 143 1.02 -7.10 -8.11
N MET A 144 0.38 -7.69 -9.12
CA MET A 144 0.00 -9.09 -9.11
C MET A 144 0.60 -9.84 -10.30
N GLU A 145 1.21 -10.98 -10.05
CA GLU A 145 1.73 -11.84 -11.12
C GLU A 145 0.61 -12.55 -11.90
N LYS A 146 0.85 -12.76 -13.18
CA LYS A 146 -0.04 -13.59 -14.03
C LYS A 146 0.00 -15.07 -13.60
N PRO A 147 -1.01 -15.89 -13.93
CA PRO A 147 -2.39 -15.53 -14.26
C PRO A 147 -3.12 -14.96 -13.05
N VAL A 148 -4.09 -14.08 -13.28
CA VAL A 148 -4.79 -13.36 -12.19
C VAL A 148 -5.81 -14.22 -11.44
N ALA A 149 -6.31 -15.28 -12.06
CA ALA A 149 -7.25 -16.24 -11.48
C ALA A 149 -7.10 -17.60 -12.16
N ALA A 150 -7.67 -18.65 -11.56
CA ALA A 150 -7.67 -20.01 -12.08
C ALA A 150 -8.97 -20.37 -12.83
N ASP A 151 -10.05 -19.63 -12.59
CA ASP A 151 -11.38 -19.92 -13.11
C ASP A 151 -12.21 -18.66 -13.38
N ALA A 152 -13.39 -18.84 -13.97
CA ALA A 152 -14.27 -17.73 -14.33
C ALA A 152 -14.86 -17.00 -13.12
N VAL A 153 -15.04 -17.68 -11.99
CA VAL A 153 -15.51 -17.05 -10.74
C VAL A 153 -14.43 -16.13 -10.20
N GLY A 154 -13.19 -16.61 -10.14
CA GLY A 154 -12.04 -15.80 -9.74
C GLY A 154 -11.81 -14.60 -10.65
N VAL A 155 -11.99 -14.75 -11.98
CA VAL A 155 -11.90 -13.63 -12.92
C VAL A 155 -12.95 -12.56 -12.60
N ARG A 156 -14.21 -12.93 -12.36
CA ARG A 156 -15.27 -11.97 -11.97
C ARG A 156 -14.90 -11.21 -10.69
N ARG A 157 -14.42 -11.92 -9.66
CA ARG A 157 -13.96 -11.29 -8.42
C ARG A 157 -12.84 -10.28 -8.67
N VAL A 158 -11.87 -10.62 -9.52
CA VAL A 158 -10.79 -9.70 -9.90
C VAL A 158 -11.34 -8.46 -10.61
N LEU A 159 -12.30 -8.63 -11.54
CA LEU A 159 -12.91 -7.49 -12.24
C LEU A 159 -13.67 -6.57 -11.29
N ASP A 160 -14.45 -7.12 -10.35
CA ASP A 160 -15.16 -6.34 -9.32
C ASP A 160 -14.16 -5.56 -8.43
N ALA A 161 -13.10 -6.20 -8.01
CA ALA A 161 -12.04 -5.55 -7.22
C ALA A 161 -11.29 -4.46 -8.01
N VAL A 162 -11.13 -4.62 -9.35
CA VAL A 162 -10.56 -3.57 -10.21
C VAL A 162 -11.47 -2.33 -10.22
N GLU A 163 -12.78 -2.49 -10.34
CA GLU A 163 -13.71 -1.34 -10.28
C GLU A 163 -13.63 -0.62 -8.92
N GLU A 164 -13.52 -1.37 -7.84
CA GLU A 164 -13.32 -0.79 -6.49
C GLU A 164 -11.98 -0.08 -6.37
N SER A 165 -10.91 -0.63 -6.96
CA SER A 165 -9.58 0.00 -6.94
C SER A 165 -9.58 1.35 -7.68
N LYS A 166 -10.33 1.47 -8.79
CA LYS A 166 -10.50 2.74 -9.53
C LYS A 166 -11.17 3.80 -8.66
N LYS A 167 -12.27 3.44 -7.96
CA LYS A 167 -12.96 4.36 -7.03
C LYS A 167 -12.02 4.89 -5.95
N LYS A 168 -11.14 4.02 -5.43
CA LYS A 168 -10.15 4.35 -4.41
C LYS A 168 -8.87 5.00 -4.98
N LYS A 169 -8.77 5.18 -6.29
CA LYS A 169 -7.58 5.71 -6.99
C LYS A 169 -6.31 4.90 -6.71
N LEU A 170 -6.44 3.59 -6.58
CA LEU A 170 -5.32 2.68 -6.38
C LEU A 170 -4.69 2.29 -7.71
N MET A 171 -3.38 2.15 -7.71
CA MET A 171 -2.63 1.62 -8.85
C MET A 171 -2.63 0.09 -8.80
N VAL A 172 -2.94 -0.54 -9.92
CA VAL A 172 -2.92 -2.00 -10.08
C VAL A 172 -2.07 -2.32 -11.30
N GLY A 173 -1.04 -3.13 -11.11
CA GLY A 173 -0.17 -3.65 -12.18
C GLY A 173 -0.23 -5.17 -12.24
N ILE A 174 -0.17 -5.71 -13.46
CA ILE A 174 -0.09 -7.16 -13.70
C ILE A 174 1.27 -7.46 -14.32
N GLY A 175 1.99 -8.44 -13.73
CA GLY A 175 3.23 -8.95 -14.29
C GLY A 175 2.95 -9.81 -15.54
N LEU A 176 3.78 -9.63 -16.56
CA LEU A 176 3.75 -10.41 -17.81
C LEU A 176 4.99 -11.29 -17.93
#